data_3af493016e291cf5b7d22c39ed3c8093
#
_entry.id   3af493016e291cf5b7d22c39ed3c8093
#
_cell.length_a   1.000
_cell.length_b   1.000
_cell.length_c   1.000
_cell.angle_alpha   90.00
_cell.angle_beta   90.00
_cell.angle_gamma   90.00
#
_symmetry.space_group_name_H-M   'P 1'
#
loop_
_entity.id
_entity.type
_entity.pdbx_description
1 polymer ?
#
loop_
_entity_poly.entity_id
_entity_poly.type
_entity_poly.pdbx_seq_one_letter_code
_entity_poly.pdbx_strand_id
1 'polypeptide(L)'
;ATIHVLIFVHLDYGLAWSRLYQEVIQKPRLIVGLIAFLFLIPLAITSFDIWKKRLGKTWKRLHQLIYLIAPLLVLHYAWSKKGDFFALQGEIVRPLIYGLIVIIFLIMRISPVRKALASLPSRILLLIKKRNLQPETDSQ
;
A
#
# COMPACT_ATOMS: atom_id res chain seq x y z
N ALA A 1 -10.31 3.95 -7.57
CA ALA A 1 -11.30 3.75 -6.48
C ALA A 1 -12.67 4.29 -6.87
N THR A 2 -12.82 5.57 -7.24
CA THR A 2 -14.12 6.22 -7.54
C THR A 2 -14.88 5.51 -8.66
N ILE A 3 -14.22 5.21 -9.77
CA ILE A 3 -14.83 4.50 -10.90
C ILE A 3 -15.33 3.12 -10.47
N HIS A 4 -14.56 2.39 -9.67
CA HIS A 4 -14.97 1.08 -9.14
C HIS A 4 -16.24 1.18 -8.29
N VAL A 5 -16.33 2.18 -7.40
CA VAL A 5 -17.53 2.41 -6.57
C VAL A 5 -18.74 2.80 -7.44
N LEU A 6 -18.56 3.66 -8.43
CA LEU A 6 -19.63 4.05 -9.36
C LEU A 6 -20.16 2.86 -10.17
N ILE A 7 -19.26 2.04 -10.72
CA ILE A 7 -19.62 0.82 -11.46
C ILE A 7 -20.40 -0.13 -10.54
N PHE A 8 -19.90 -0.37 -9.33
CA PHE A 8 -20.54 -1.24 -8.36
C PHE A 8 -21.95 -0.76 -7.99
N VAL A 9 -22.12 0.52 -7.66
CA VAL A 9 -23.44 1.08 -7.29
C VAL A 9 -24.40 1.10 -8.46
N HIS A 10 -23.94 1.43 -9.66
CA HIS A 10 -24.79 1.57 -10.85
C HIS A 10 -25.13 0.24 -11.50
N LEU A 11 -24.14 -0.63 -11.73
CA LEU A 11 -24.36 -1.89 -12.46
C LEU A 11 -24.92 -3.00 -11.57
N ASP A 12 -24.43 -3.12 -10.32
CA ASP A 12 -24.85 -4.22 -9.46
C ASP A 12 -26.19 -3.93 -8.76
N TYR A 13 -26.47 -2.65 -8.46
CA TYR A 13 -27.64 -2.29 -7.65
C TYR A 13 -28.62 -1.34 -8.35
N GLY A 14 -28.33 -0.85 -9.56
CA GLY A 14 -29.21 0.04 -10.30
C GLY A 14 -29.68 1.25 -9.50
N LEU A 15 -28.83 1.80 -8.62
CA LEU A 15 -29.13 2.89 -7.68
C LEU A 15 -30.21 2.54 -6.61
N ALA A 16 -30.49 1.27 -6.38
CA ALA A 16 -31.42 0.85 -5.32
C ALA A 16 -30.76 0.92 -3.95
N TRP A 17 -30.80 2.09 -3.32
CA TRP A 17 -30.13 2.40 -2.04
C TRP A 17 -30.48 1.45 -0.90
N SER A 18 -31.73 0.98 -0.81
CA SER A 18 -32.17 0.03 0.21
C SER A 18 -31.47 -1.33 0.11
N ARG A 19 -31.30 -1.84 -1.12
CA ARG A 19 -30.57 -3.10 -1.38
C ARG A 19 -29.09 -2.93 -1.10
N LEU A 20 -28.51 -1.81 -1.54
CA LEU A 20 -27.10 -1.50 -1.30
C LEU A 20 -26.78 -1.46 0.20
N TYR A 21 -27.63 -0.81 1.00
CA TYR A 21 -27.48 -0.72 2.44
C TYR A 21 -27.50 -2.10 3.12
N GLN A 22 -28.48 -2.94 2.77
CA GLN A 22 -28.56 -4.30 3.29
C GLN A 22 -27.34 -5.15 2.93
N GLU A 23 -26.88 -5.09 1.68
CA GLU A 23 -25.72 -5.81 1.21
C GLU A 23 -24.42 -5.36 1.90
N VAL A 24 -24.25 -4.06 2.11
CA VAL A 24 -23.06 -3.52 2.81
C VAL A 24 -22.99 -4.02 4.24
N ILE A 25 -24.12 -4.07 4.95
CA ILE A 25 -24.14 -4.56 6.35
C ILE A 25 -23.91 -6.06 6.42
N GLN A 26 -24.47 -6.83 5.50
CA GLN A 26 -24.38 -8.29 5.52
C GLN A 26 -23.01 -8.82 5.07
N LYS A 27 -22.26 -8.03 4.30
CA LYS A 27 -20.97 -8.47 3.73
C LYS A 27 -19.80 -7.66 4.30
N PRO A 28 -19.08 -8.17 5.31
CA PRO A 28 -17.97 -7.45 5.96
C PRO A 28 -16.92 -6.91 4.99
N ARG A 29 -16.70 -7.62 3.88
CA ARG A 29 -15.78 -7.20 2.81
C ARG A 29 -16.17 -5.83 2.22
N LEU A 30 -17.47 -5.54 2.09
CA LEU A 30 -17.95 -4.26 1.55
C LEU A 30 -17.73 -3.14 2.56
N ILE A 31 -17.90 -3.42 3.85
CA ILE A 31 -17.61 -2.46 4.93
C ILE A 31 -16.13 -2.05 4.90
N VAL A 32 -15.22 -3.02 4.79
CA VAL A 32 -13.77 -2.75 4.70
C VAL A 32 -13.46 -1.90 3.47
N GLY A 33 -14.05 -2.22 2.32
CA GLY A 33 -13.90 -1.44 1.10
C GLY A 33 -14.43 0.00 1.23
N LEU A 34 -15.58 0.17 1.87
CA LEU A 34 -16.18 1.48 2.14
C LEU A 34 -15.31 2.32 3.07
N ILE A 35 -14.81 1.74 4.16
CA ILE A 35 -13.90 2.43 5.09
C ILE A 35 -12.62 2.87 4.36
N ALA A 36 -12.01 1.98 3.59
CA ALA A 36 -10.83 2.31 2.80
C ALA A 36 -11.11 3.43 1.80
N PHE A 37 -12.27 3.42 1.15
CA PHE A 37 -12.69 4.45 0.22
C PHE A 37 -12.87 5.80 0.90
N LEU A 38 -13.54 5.84 2.07
CA LEU A 38 -13.73 7.07 2.84
C LEU A 38 -12.40 7.70 3.27
N PHE A 39 -11.41 6.89 3.64
CA PHE A 39 -10.06 7.40 3.94
C PHE A 39 -9.30 7.85 2.70
N LEU A 40 -9.58 7.29 1.54
CA LEU A 40 -8.96 7.73 0.28
C LEU A 40 -9.45 9.10 -0.19
N ILE A 41 -10.67 9.50 0.13
CA ILE A 41 -11.26 10.79 -0.27
C ILE A 41 -10.39 11.97 0.20
N PRO A 42 -10.09 12.13 1.51
CA PRO A 42 -9.24 13.24 1.95
C PRO A 42 -7.82 13.17 1.39
N LEU A 43 -7.26 11.98 1.17
CA LEU A 43 -5.96 11.85 0.55
C LEU A 43 -5.99 12.32 -0.92
N ALA A 44 -7.04 11.97 -1.66
CA ALA A 44 -7.21 12.39 -3.05
C ALA A 44 -7.38 13.92 -3.15
N ILE A 45 -8.25 14.51 -2.32
CA ILE A 45 -8.48 15.96 -2.29
C ILE A 45 -7.20 16.72 -1.94
N THR A 46 -6.44 16.23 -0.96
CA THR A 46 -5.23 16.89 -0.48
C THR A 46 -3.97 16.54 -1.30
N SER A 47 -4.08 15.76 -2.37
CA SER A 47 -2.97 15.45 -3.27
C SER A 47 -2.54 16.61 -4.16
N PHE A 48 -3.42 17.60 -4.37
CA PHE A 48 -3.10 18.78 -5.17
C PHE A 48 -2.10 19.71 -4.45
N ASP A 49 -1.23 20.37 -5.24
CA ASP A 49 -0.15 21.22 -4.71
C ASP A 49 -0.65 22.39 -3.86
N ILE A 50 -1.85 22.89 -4.13
CA ILE A 50 -2.50 23.94 -3.35
C ILE A 50 -2.66 23.49 -1.90
N TRP A 51 -3.14 22.27 -1.69
CA TRP A 51 -3.33 21.70 -0.34
C TRP A 51 -2.01 21.35 0.35
N LYS A 52 -0.98 20.91 -0.39
CA LYS A 52 0.36 20.69 0.15
C LYS A 52 0.92 21.97 0.77
N LYS A 53 0.81 23.08 0.04
CA LYS A 53 1.28 24.39 0.51
C LYS A 53 0.47 24.86 1.73
N ARG A 54 -0.85 24.70 1.70
CA ARG A 54 -1.76 25.17 2.74
C ARG A 54 -1.65 24.37 4.04
N LEU A 55 -1.55 23.04 3.95
CA LEU A 55 -1.50 22.13 5.09
C LEU A 55 -0.09 21.93 5.68
N GLY A 56 0.97 22.20 4.93
CA GLY A 56 2.35 22.11 5.40
C GLY A 56 2.69 20.80 6.11
N LYS A 57 3.01 20.88 7.42
CA LYS A 57 3.36 19.71 8.23
C LYS A 57 2.19 18.72 8.41
N THR A 58 0.96 19.23 8.48
CA THR A 58 -0.27 18.44 8.64
C THR A 58 -0.51 17.56 7.42
N TRP A 59 -0.15 18.03 6.21
CA TRP A 59 -0.22 17.23 4.99
C TRP A 59 0.55 15.91 5.10
N LYS A 60 1.75 15.94 5.68
CA LYS A 60 2.57 14.73 5.87
C LYS A 60 1.90 13.73 6.81
N ARG A 61 1.28 14.21 7.90
CA ARG A 61 0.54 13.37 8.86
C ARG A 61 -0.70 12.75 8.21
N LEU A 62 -1.45 13.55 7.44
CA LEU A 62 -2.64 13.06 6.72
C LEU A 62 -2.26 11.97 5.71
N HIS A 63 -1.18 12.18 4.94
CA HIS A 63 -0.72 11.20 3.97
C HIS A 63 -0.09 9.93 4.59
N GLN A 64 0.19 9.94 5.90
CA GLN A 64 0.56 8.72 6.61
C GLN A 64 -0.59 7.72 6.73
N LEU A 65 -1.85 8.16 6.57
CA LEU A 65 -3.01 7.26 6.48
C LEU A 65 -2.87 6.20 5.38
N ILE A 66 -2.02 6.43 4.38
CA ILE A 66 -1.73 5.42 3.35
C ILE A 66 -1.19 4.10 3.95
N TYR A 67 -0.47 4.17 5.07
CA TYR A 67 0.04 2.98 5.75
C TYR A 67 -1.08 2.11 6.35
N LEU A 68 -2.23 2.71 6.65
CA LEU A 68 -3.41 2.00 7.10
C LEU A 68 -4.28 1.57 5.90
N ILE A 69 -4.45 2.45 4.93
CA ILE A 69 -5.33 2.23 3.77
C ILE A 69 -4.80 1.12 2.87
N ALA A 70 -3.47 1.08 2.64
CA ALA A 70 -2.88 0.11 1.73
C ALA A 70 -3.13 -1.36 2.16
N PRO A 71 -2.87 -1.78 3.42
CA PRO A 71 -3.22 -3.12 3.87
C PRO A 71 -4.73 -3.37 3.88
N LEU A 72 -5.55 -2.33 4.17
CA LEU A 72 -7.00 -2.44 4.13
C LEU A 72 -7.51 -2.76 2.71
N LEU A 73 -6.93 -2.13 1.69
CA LEU A 73 -7.26 -2.39 0.28
C LEU A 73 -6.84 -3.81 -0.15
N VAL A 74 -5.69 -4.27 0.31
CA VAL A 74 -5.24 -5.66 0.05
C VAL A 74 -6.19 -6.65 0.70
N LEU A 75 -6.60 -6.40 1.95
CA LEU A 75 -7.57 -7.23 2.67
C LEU A 75 -8.93 -7.24 1.97
N HIS A 76 -9.43 -6.07 1.56
CA HIS A 76 -10.67 -5.95 0.78
C HIS A 76 -10.61 -6.75 -0.51
N TYR A 77 -9.51 -6.61 -1.27
CA TYR A 77 -9.31 -7.35 -2.51
C TYR A 77 -9.26 -8.86 -2.28
N ALA A 78 -8.50 -9.29 -1.29
CA ALA A 78 -8.36 -10.68 -0.94
C ALA A 78 -9.70 -11.32 -0.52
N TRP A 79 -10.49 -10.60 0.29
CA TRP A 79 -11.83 -11.05 0.70
C TRP A 79 -12.85 -11.04 -0.43
N SER A 80 -12.65 -10.21 -1.45
CA SER A 80 -13.53 -10.16 -2.62
C SER A 80 -13.30 -11.33 -3.57
N LYS A 81 -12.15 -11.98 -3.50
CA LYS A 81 -11.87 -13.22 -4.24
C LYS A 81 -12.35 -14.41 -3.40
N LYS A 82 -13.09 -15.31 -4.05
CA LYS A 82 -13.59 -16.55 -3.44
C LYS A 82 -12.42 -17.52 -3.21
N GLY A 83 -11.72 -17.34 -2.10
CA GLY A 83 -10.62 -18.22 -1.73
C GLY A 83 -10.47 -18.28 -0.20
N ASP A 84 -10.15 -19.45 0.31
CA ASP A 84 -9.86 -19.64 1.73
C ASP A 84 -8.41 -19.25 2.03
N PHE A 85 -8.25 -18.20 2.85
CA PHE A 85 -6.95 -17.72 3.29
C PHE A 85 -6.12 -18.79 4.01
N PHE A 86 -6.79 -19.68 4.75
CA PHE A 86 -6.14 -20.70 5.55
C PHE A 86 -5.77 -21.95 4.75
N ALA A 87 -6.52 -22.23 3.68
CA ALA A 87 -6.30 -23.41 2.86
C ALA A 87 -5.34 -23.19 1.67
N LEU A 88 -4.93 -21.93 1.40
CA LEU A 88 -4.11 -21.54 0.23
C LEU A 88 -4.65 -22.10 -1.11
N GLN A 89 -5.94 -22.36 -1.18
CA GLN A 89 -6.62 -22.88 -2.35
C GLN A 89 -7.37 -21.77 -3.09
N GLY A 90 -7.35 -21.83 -4.42
CA GLY A 90 -8.02 -20.86 -5.30
C GLY A 90 -7.13 -19.70 -5.74
N GLU A 91 -7.73 -18.59 -6.16
CA GLU A 91 -7.02 -17.40 -6.69
C GLU A 91 -6.37 -16.52 -5.60
N ILE A 92 -5.81 -17.11 -4.53
CA ILE A 92 -5.19 -16.38 -3.41
C ILE A 92 -3.79 -15.90 -3.75
N VAL A 93 -3.12 -16.55 -4.67
CA VAL A 93 -1.73 -16.20 -5.06
C VAL A 93 -1.63 -14.75 -5.52
N ARG A 94 -2.60 -14.26 -6.30
CA ARG A 94 -2.61 -12.87 -6.77
C ARG A 94 -2.72 -11.84 -5.64
N PRO A 95 -3.69 -11.95 -4.70
CA PRO A 95 -3.75 -11.07 -3.53
C PRO A 95 -2.50 -11.11 -2.67
N LEU A 96 -1.88 -12.29 -2.48
CA LEU A 96 -0.64 -12.43 -1.73
C LEU A 96 0.53 -11.71 -2.39
N ILE A 97 0.68 -11.82 -3.71
CA ILE A 97 1.72 -11.09 -4.45
C ILE A 97 1.52 -9.58 -4.30
N TYR A 98 0.29 -9.07 -4.49
CA TYR A 98 0.02 -7.64 -4.30
C TYR A 98 0.23 -7.20 -2.85
N GLY A 99 -0.16 -8.03 -1.88
CA GLY A 99 0.09 -7.78 -0.47
C GLY A 99 1.59 -7.68 -0.16
N LEU A 100 2.38 -8.62 -0.67
CA LEU A 100 3.84 -8.61 -0.52
C LEU A 100 4.48 -7.37 -1.15
N ILE A 101 4.07 -6.99 -2.35
CA ILE A 101 4.53 -5.76 -3.02
C ILE A 101 4.21 -4.53 -2.17
N VAL A 102 2.98 -4.42 -1.68
CA VAL A 102 2.57 -3.31 -0.81
C VAL A 102 3.41 -3.26 0.46
N ILE A 103 3.63 -4.39 1.12
CA ILE A 103 4.46 -4.49 2.32
C ILE A 103 5.88 -4.04 2.03
N ILE A 104 6.49 -4.49 0.94
CA ILE A 104 7.84 -4.08 0.53
C ILE A 104 7.91 -2.56 0.33
N PHE A 105 6.96 -1.98 -0.41
CA PHE A 105 6.91 -0.53 -0.62
C PHE A 105 6.72 0.25 0.69
N LEU A 106 5.88 -0.23 1.61
CA LEU A 106 5.68 0.39 2.91
C LEU A 106 6.97 0.34 3.75
N ILE A 107 7.65 -0.80 3.77
CA ILE A 107 8.93 -0.97 4.48
C ILE A 107 10.00 -0.04 3.89
N MET A 108 10.14 0.02 2.58
CA MET A 108 11.10 0.91 1.91
C MET A 108 10.84 2.40 2.19
N ARG A 109 9.59 2.77 2.49
CA ARG A 109 9.20 4.14 2.80
C ARG A 109 9.54 4.54 4.25
N ILE A 110 9.77 3.58 5.16
CA ILE A 110 10.14 3.86 6.54
C ILE A 110 11.54 4.49 6.58
N SER A 111 11.68 5.60 7.32
CA SER A 111 12.91 6.40 7.36
C SER A 111 14.19 5.62 7.65
N PRO A 112 14.27 4.70 8.63
CA PRO A 112 15.49 3.93 8.90
C PRO A 112 15.89 3.03 7.73
N VAL A 113 14.93 2.37 7.08
CA VAL A 113 15.20 1.50 5.92
C VAL A 113 15.73 2.31 4.75
N ARG A 114 15.12 3.46 4.46
CA ARG A 114 15.58 4.36 3.39
C ARG A 114 17.00 4.87 3.66
N LYS A 115 17.33 5.21 4.90
CA LYS A 115 18.69 5.65 5.29
C LYS A 115 19.68 4.49 5.14
N ALA A 116 19.34 3.29 5.57
CA ALA A 116 20.16 2.09 5.41
C ALA A 116 20.44 1.78 3.93
N LEU A 117 19.41 1.79 3.08
CA LEU A 117 19.54 1.58 1.64
C LEU A 117 20.41 2.68 0.98
N ALA A 118 20.23 3.94 1.37
CA ALA A 118 21.02 5.05 0.83
C ALA A 118 22.51 4.98 1.23
N SER A 119 22.84 4.32 2.33
CA SER A 119 24.22 4.13 2.79
C SER A 119 24.94 2.93 2.17
N LEU A 120 24.21 2.01 1.51
CA LEU A 120 24.80 0.82 0.89
C LEU A 120 25.82 1.14 -0.21
N PRO A 121 25.55 2.06 -1.17
CA PRO A 121 26.53 2.35 -2.22
C PRO A 121 27.84 2.90 -1.66
N SER A 122 27.81 3.74 -0.64
CA SER A 122 29.01 4.27 -0.01
C SER A 122 29.82 3.19 0.74
N ARG A 123 29.15 2.26 1.40
CA ARG A 123 29.80 1.14 2.08
C ARG A 123 30.46 0.20 1.08
N ILE A 124 29.79 -0.13 -0.02
CA ILE A 124 30.33 -0.96 -1.09
C ILE A 124 31.56 -0.29 -1.72
N LEU A 125 31.47 1.00 -2.02
CA LEU A 125 32.62 1.75 -2.56
C LEU A 125 33.81 1.79 -1.59
N LEU A 126 33.58 1.92 -0.29
CA LEU A 126 34.62 1.86 0.73
C LEU A 126 35.27 0.46 0.79
N LEU A 127 34.50 -0.61 0.67
CA LEU A 127 35.03 -1.98 0.66
C LEU A 127 35.86 -2.24 -0.59
N ILE A 128 35.39 -1.80 -1.76
CA ILE A 128 36.15 -1.90 -3.02
C ILE A 128 37.45 -1.10 -2.93
N LYS A 129 37.40 0.13 -2.40
CA LYS A 129 38.57 0.97 -2.21
C LYS A 129 39.57 0.33 -1.23
N LYS A 130 39.09 -0.25 -0.12
CA LYS A 130 39.94 -0.94 0.85
C LYS A 130 40.62 -2.17 0.25
N ARG A 131 39.88 -2.93 -0.56
CA ARG A 131 40.42 -4.10 -1.28
C ARG A 131 41.52 -3.72 -2.28
N ASN A 132 41.37 -2.60 -2.98
CA ASN A 132 42.35 -2.12 -3.95
C ASN A 132 43.57 -1.44 -3.28
N LEU A 133 43.49 -1.10 -2.00
CA LEU A 133 44.58 -0.50 -1.23
C LEU A 133 45.40 -1.53 -0.43
N GLN A 134 45.07 -2.82 -0.48
CA GLN A 134 45.90 -3.90 0.01
C GLN A 134 46.64 -4.52 -1.22
N PRO A 135 47.83 -4.01 -1.58
CA PRO A 135 48.67 -4.69 -2.51
C PRO A 135 49.17 -5.97 -1.85
N GLU A 136 49.26 -7.01 -2.66
CA GLU A 136 49.80 -8.33 -2.31
C GLU A 136 51.08 -8.21 -1.47
N THR A 137 50.96 -8.44 -0.17
CA THR A 137 52.13 -8.66 0.71
C THR A 137 52.35 -10.12 1.05
N ASP A 138 51.78 -11.04 0.23
CA ASP A 138 52.01 -12.49 0.37
C ASP A 138 52.62 -13.09 -0.91
N SER A 139 53.84 -12.62 -1.23
CA SER A 139 54.74 -13.34 -2.14
C SER A 139 56.18 -13.15 -1.73
N GLN A 140 56.59 -13.72 -0.63
CA GLN A 140 57.96 -14.14 -0.38
C GLN A 140 57.96 -15.44 0.44
#